data_c24a59ade218a1b38163250da34b041f
#
_entry.id   c24a59ade218a1b38163250da34b041f
#
_cell.length_a   1.000
_cell.length_b   1.000
_cell.length_c   1.000
_cell.angle_alpha   90.00
_cell.angle_beta   90.00
_cell.angle_gamma   90.00
#
_symmetry.space_group_name_H-M   'P 1'
#
loop_
_entity.id
_entity.type
_entity.pdbx_description
1 polymer ?
#
loop_
_entity_poly.entity_id
_entity_poly.type
_entity_poly.pdbx_seq_one_letter_code
_entity_poly.pdbx_strand_id
1 'polypeptide(L)'
;MKRILAVLMTLVMALVLAAVPACAESGEERFAEWNPEAPALKALIEYVEDVTDETSPDFIPTPDRIAVFDMDGTLCGELYPTYLEYYLLARRIFCDPSYQPDGEMLEFGRLLRDHALDKSFPDNMDVLHGEHAARAYAGMTLTQFNDFVTNQLVREVDGFEGMTYNNTFYLPMIEVVEYLQENGFKVYVVSGSDRFICRTFIEGTLDVPYEQIIGMDVDVEATNEDGADGLKYVYTSEDGIVRTDRLLIKNLKMNKVKAIVKEIGRQPVLSFGNSSGDVSMHNYTIFNNRYRSAAFMLIADDGERDYGNAEKVQPLKEKWEENGYHVISMRDDFRTIYGDDVIRTGTFRWLDEFADPAGTMETVPAEETQPAADAAPEVSGQEGVQYVVYLGTNDKDTNKPVFTQAEALEQAKAILLRYFGGYTIMEANGGWIDGDHEYQEYTLVIYLSDTTIEKVHAAADEMVEVFRQNSVLIQENPTRTEFYSPAN
;
A
#
# COMPACT_ATOMS: atom_id res chain seq x y z
N MET A 1 -51.44 -48.94 11.44
CA MET A 1 -50.05 -49.16 11.09
C MET A 1 -49.38 -47.95 10.49
N LYS A 2 -49.96 -47.19 9.55
CA LYS A 2 -49.30 -46.00 8.94
C LYS A 2 -49.05 -44.81 9.92
N ARG A 3 -49.84 -44.64 10.98
CA ARG A 3 -49.63 -43.53 11.96
C ARG A 3 -48.62 -43.89 13.05
N ILE A 4 -48.37 -45.18 13.32
CA ILE A 4 -47.31 -45.59 14.27
C ILE A 4 -45.93 -45.50 13.65
N LEU A 5 -45.81 -45.72 12.31
CA LEU A 5 -44.55 -45.62 11.60
C LEU A 5 -44.07 -44.15 11.48
N ALA A 6 -45.02 -43.20 11.37
CA ALA A 6 -44.67 -41.76 11.29
C ALA A 6 -44.16 -41.21 12.64
N VAL A 7 -44.69 -41.70 13.76
CA VAL A 7 -44.25 -41.28 15.11
C VAL A 7 -42.89 -41.90 15.47
N LEU A 8 -42.61 -43.14 15.02
CA LEU A 8 -41.28 -43.72 15.20
C LEU A 8 -40.20 -43.06 14.37
N MET A 9 -40.53 -42.60 13.15
CA MET A 9 -39.57 -41.91 12.29
C MET A 9 -39.26 -40.47 12.78
N THR A 10 -40.23 -39.79 13.39
CA THR A 10 -40.03 -38.48 14.02
C THR A 10 -39.23 -38.59 15.32
N LEU A 11 -39.37 -39.67 16.08
CA LEU A 11 -38.60 -39.90 17.32
C LEU A 11 -37.16 -40.31 17.02
N VAL A 12 -36.89 -41.02 15.93
CA VAL A 12 -35.53 -41.36 15.49
C VAL A 12 -34.79 -40.13 14.90
N MET A 13 -35.51 -39.24 14.20
CA MET A 13 -34.92 -37.96 13.75
C MET A 13 -34.66 -36.98 14.90
N ALA A 14 -35.45 -37.03 15.97
CA ALA A 14 -35.20 -36.17 17.15
C ALA A 14 -34.07 -36.69 18.07
N LEU A 15 -33.71 -37.99 17.97
CA LEU A 15 -32.60 -38.56 18.75
C LEU A 15 -31.23 -38.52 18.05
N VAL A 16 -31.19 -38.19 16.75
CA VAL A 16 -29.93 -38.02 16.00
C VAL A 16 -29.43 -36.59 16.05
N LEU A 17 -30.26 -35.64 16.55
CA LEU A 17 -29.85 -34.24 16.78
C LEU A 17 -29.36 -33.95 18.22
N ALA A 18 -29.18 -34.99 19.03
CA ALA A 18 -28.62 -34.85 20.37
C ALA A 18 -27.29 -35.56 20.45
N ALA A 19 -26.24 -34.75 20.60
CA ALA A 19 -24.85 -35.11 20.91
C ALA A 19 -24.00 -35.61 19.72
N VAL A 20 -23.59 -34.68 18.86
CA VAL A 20 -22.18 -34.63 18.53
C VAL A 20 -21.53 -33.92 19.71
N PRO A 21 -20.69 -34.54 20.56
CA PRO A 21 -19.83 -33.78 21.39
C PRO A 21 -18.96 -32.98 20.42
N ALA A 22 -18.97 -31.66 20.51
CA ALA A 22 -17.86 -30.88 20.03
C ALA A 22 -16.65 -31.43 20.80
N CYS A 23 -15.85 -32.30 20.19
CA CYS A 23 -14.49 -32.50 20.62
C CYS A 23 -13.88 -31.11 20.46
N ALA A 24 -13.68 -30.40 21.57
CA ALA A 24 -12.72 -29.32 21.60
C ALA A 24 -11.39 -29.98 21.19
N GLU A 25 -10.95 -29.71 19.99
CA GLU A 25 -9.59 -30.05 19.55
C GLU A 25 -8.65 -29.54 20.63
N SER A 26 -7.67 -30.37 21.05
CA SER A 26 -6.67 -29.89 21.99
C SER A 26 -5.98 -28.66 21.38
N GLY A 27 -5.62 -27.66 22.17
CA GLY A 27 -4.99 -26.44 21.66
C GLY A 27 -3.75 -26.71 20.80
N GLU A 28 -3.09 -27.85 20.98
CA GLU A 28 -1.96 -28.32 20.16
C GLU A 28 -2.40 -28.79 18.75
N GLU A 29 -3.61 -29.31 18.59
CA GLU A 29 -4.16 -29.71 17.30
C GLU A 29 -4.68 -28.51 16.50
N ARG A 30 -5.14 -27.45 17.18
CA ARG A 30 -5.73 -26.25 16.58
C ARG A 30 -4.69 -25.29 16.01
N PHE A 31 -3.52 -25.16 16.63
CA PHE A 31 -2.41 -24.28 16.24
C PHE A 31 -1.18 -25.11 15.86
N ALA A 32 -1.38 -26.00 14.87
CA ALA A 32 -0.34 -26.95 14.42
C ALA A 32 0.89 -26.26 13.82
N GLU A 33 0.69 -25.06 13.28
CA GLU A 33 1.74 -24.30 12.61
C GLU A 33 2.47 -23.30 13.54
N TRP A 34 2.07 -23.24 14.80
CA TRP A 34 2.72 -22.45 15.85
C TRP A 34 3.62 -23.29 16.73
N ASN A 35 4.62 -22.63 17.33
CA ASN A 35 5.26 -23.15 18.51
C ASN A 35 4.28 -23.06 19.70
N PRO A 36 3.92 -24.16 20.36
CA PRO A 36 2.94 -24.13 21.45
C PRO A 36 3.39 -23.31 22.66
N GLU A 37 4.70 -23.06 22.79
CA GLU A 37 5.26 -22.21 23.84
C GLU A 37 5.32 -20.72 23.47
N ALA A 38 4.92 -20.33 22.26
CA ALA A 38 4.93 -18.96 21.79
C ALA A 38 4.17 -18.01 22.74
N PRO A 39 4.81 -16.96 23.27
CA PRO A 39 4.17 -16.05 24.22
C PRO A 39 3.00 -15.29 23.60
N ALA A 40 3.12 -14.90 22.33
CA ALA A 40 2.06 -14.17 21.62
C ALA A 40 0.81 -15.06 21.41
N LEU A 41 1.00 -16.34 21.05
CA LEU A 41 -0.10 -17.29 20.92
C LEU A 41 -0.84 -17.50 22.25
N LYS A 42 -0.08 -17.71 23.34
CA LYS A 42 -0.67 -17.86 24.68
C LYS A 42 -1.46 -16.63 25.09
N ALA A 43 -0.94 -15.44 24.83
CA ALA A 43 -1.64 -14.19 25.11
C ALA A 43 -2.92 -14.03 24.27
N LEU A 44 -2.92 -14.47 22.99
CA LEU A 44 -4.09 -14.47 22.13
C LEU A 44 -5.17 -15.44 22.64
N ILE A 45 -4.79 -16.66 22.97
CA ILE A 45 -5.73 -17.67 23.47
C ILE A 45 -6.36 -17.21 24.79
N GLU A 46 -5.54 -16.76 25.75
CA GLU A 46 -6.03 -16.21 27.03
C GLU A 46 -7.00 -15.05 26.82
N TYR A 47 -6.66 -14.14 25.90
CA TYR A 47 -7.53 -13.00 25.58
C TYR A 47 -8.87 -13.48 25.03
N VAL A 48 -8.87 -14.37 24.03
CA VAL A 48 -10.09 -14.85 23.38
C VAL A 48 -10.95 -15.63 24.36
N GLU A 49 -10.39 -16.54 25.14
CA GLU A 49 -11.12 -17.31 26.17
C GLU A 49 -11.81 -16.38 27.17
N ASP A 50 -11.10 -15.35 27.66
CA ASP A 50 -11.64 -14.42 28.65
C ASP A 50 -12.78 -13.56 28.09
N VAL A 51 -12.58 -12.95 26.89
CA VAL A 51 -13.60 -12.05 26.31
C VAL A 51 -14.80 -12.79 25.70
N THR A 52 -14.72 -14.11 25.54
CA THR A 52 -15.83 -14.93 25.03
C THR A 52 -16.61 -15.65 26.12
N ASP A 53 -16.08 -15.75 27.34
CA ASP A 53 -16.76 -16.29 28.51
C ASP A 53 -17.81 -15.30 29.03
N GLU A 54 -19.10 -15.68 28.93
CA GLU A 54 -20.22 -14.86 29.41
C GLU A 54 -20.14 -14.53 30.92
N THR A 55 -19.36 -15.30 31.68
CA THR A 55 -19.18 -15.09 33.13
C THR A 55 -18.01 -14.17 33.46
N SER A 56 -17.15 -13.86 32.48
CA SER A 56 -16.02 -12.94 32.65
C SER A 56 -16.49 -11.48 32.75
N PRO A 57 -15.85 -10.69 33.62
CA PRO A 57 -16.06 -9.23 33.66
C PRO A 57 -15.66 -8.54 32.36
N ASP A 58 -14.79 -9.16 31.56
CA ASP A 58 -14.28 -8.66 30.29
C ASP A 58 -15.06 -9.21 29.07
N PHE A 59 -16.19 -9.89 29.30
CA PHE A 59 -17.02 -10.43 28.23
C PHE A 59 -17.39 -9.38 27.18
N ILE A 60 -17.14 -9.71 25.91
CA ILE A 60 -17.50 -8.88 24.76
C ILE A 60 -18.66 -9.54 24.00
N PRO A 61 -19.81 -8.86 23.81
CA PRO A 61 -20.88 -9.39 22.96
C PRO A 61 -20.42 -9.63 21.53
N THR A 62 -20.87 -10.72 20.91
CA THR A 62 -20.47 -11.11 19.53
C THR A 62 -20.50 -9.97 18.50
N PRO A 63 -21.51 -9.05 18.47
CA PRO A 63 -21.51 -7.97 17.52
C PRO A 63 -20.36 -6.95 17.67
N ASP A 64 -19.69 -6.93 18.83
CA ASP A 64 -18.57 -6.04 19.15
C ASP A 64 -17.22 -6.75 19.08
N ARG A 65 -17.18 -8.07 18.82
CA ARG A 65 -15.96 -8.83 18.58
C ARG A 65 -15.45 -8.57 17.18
N ILE A 66 -14.61 -7.55 17.03
CA ILE A 66 -14.04 -7.14 15.74
C ILE A 66 -12.52 -7.22 15.82
N ALA A 67 -11.93 -7.99 14.91
CA ALA A 67 -10.51 -8.07 14.69
C ALA A 67 -10.15 -7.46 13.33
N VAL A 68 -9.08 -6.65 13.28
CA VAL A 68 -8.56 -6.04 12.05
C VAL A 68 -7.15 -6.50 11.80
N PHE A 69 -6.86 -6.85 10.55
CA PHE A 69 -5.56 -7.33 10.11
C PHE A 69 -5.02 -6.44 9.00
N ASP A 70 -3.74 -6.08 9.07
CA ASP A 70 -3.00 -5.75 7.86
C ASP A 70 -2.83 -7.01 7.00
N MET A 71 -2.47 -6.85 5.72
CA MET A 71 -2.30 -7.99 4.80
C MET A 71 -0.82 -8.30 4.59
N ASP A 72 -0.10 -7.40 3.94
CA ASP A 72 1.28 -7.61 3.54
C ASP A 72 2.21 -7.61 4.76
N GLY A 73 2.97 -8.69 4.94
CA GLY A 73 3.83 -8.87 6.11
C GLY A 73 3.11 -9.26 7.40
N THR A 74 1.76 -9.40 7.35
CA THR A 74 0.93 -9.80 8.50
C THR A 74 0.18 -11.09 8.24
N LEU A 75 -0.51 -11.19 7.12
CA LEU A 75 -1.21 -12.40 6.67
C LEU A 75 -0.44 -13.14 5.59
N CYS A 76 0.39 -12.44 4.82
CA CYS A 76 1.17 -13.00 3.72
C CYS A 76 2.56 -12.35 3.62
N GLY A 77 3.46 -13.00 2.88
CA GLY A 77 4.83 -12.52 2.65
C GLY A 77 4.87 -11.20 1.87
N GLU A 78 5.72 -10.28 2.29
CA GLU A 78 5.93 -8.99 1.64
C GLU A 78 7.38 -8.79 1.12
N LEU A 79 8.29 -9.63 1.58
CA LEU A 79 9.73 -9.40 1.37
C LEU A 79 10.26 -9.94 0.04
N TYR A 80 9.52 -10.76 -0.66
CA TYR A 80 10.01 -11.52 -1.78
C TYR A 80 9.32 -11.36 -3.08
N PRO A 81 10.07 -10.92 -4.06
CA PRO A 81 11.20 -10.02 -3.87
C PRO A 81 10.74 -8.66 -3.35
N THR A 82 9.44 -8.37 -3.45
CA THR A 82 8.78 -7.15 -2.96
C THR A 82 7.27 -7.40 -2.76
N TYR A 83 6.50 -6.37 -2.42
CA TYR A 83 5.04 -6.46 -2.29
C TYR A 83 4.38 -7.05 -3.55
N LEU A 84 3.32 -7.85 -3.36
CA LEU A 84 2.53 -8.39 -4.46
C LEU A 84 2.06 -7.29 -5.43
N GLU A 85 1.56 -6.16 -4.91
CA GLU A 85 1.10 -5.06 -5.77
C GLU A 85 2.22 -4.44 -6.62
N TYR A 86 3.47 -4.44 -6.14
CA TYR A 86 4.63 -3.97 -6.90
C TYR A 86 5.00 -4.97 -8.01
N TYR A 87 4.96 -6.26 -7.69
CA TYR A 87 5.15 -7.31 -8.68
C TYR A 87 4.11 -7.22 -9.80
N LEU A 88 2.83 -7.09 -9.45
CA LEU A 88 1.74 -6.98 -10.42
C LEU A 88 1.93 -5.77 -11.34
N LEU A 89 2.36 -4.63 -10.80
CA LEU A 89 2.62 -3.43 -11.61
C LEU A 89 3.84 -3.63 -12.52
N ALA A 90 4.93 -4.25 -12.05
CA ALA A 90 6.06 -4.61 -12.89
C ALA A 90 5.63 -5.57 -14.03
N ARG A 91 4.79 -6.57 -13.73
CA ARG A 91 4.19 -7.46 -14.73
C ARG A 91 3.38 -6.70 -15.78
N ARG A 92 2.57 -5.74 -15.35
CA ARG A 92 1.79 -4.89 -16.25
C ARG A 92 2.68 -4.07 -17.18
N ILE A 93 3.73 -3.45 -16.63
CA ILE A 93 4.63 -2.56 -17.38
C ILE A 93 5.52 -3.33 -18.36
N PHE A 94 6.16 -4.41 -17.92
CA PHE A 94 7.20 -5.08 -18.71
C PHE A 94 6.73 -6.31 -19.49
N CYS A 95 5.64 -6.93 -19.07
CA CYS A 95 5.29 -8.26 -19.56
C CYS A 95 3.87 -8.37 -20.13
N ASP A 96 3.01 -7.37 -19.96
CA ASP A 96 1.65 -7.42 -20.49
C ASP A 96 1.60 -6.86 -21.92
N PRO A 97 1.37 -7.70 -22.95
CA PRO A 97 1.34 -7.24 -24.33
C PRO A 97 0.13 -6.36 -24.68
N SER A 98 -0.88 -6.32 -23.80
CA SER A 98 -2.06 -5.46 -23.96
C SER A 98 -1.85 -4.04 -23.47
N TYR A 99 -0.73 -3.77 -22.78
CA TYR A 99 -0.39 -2.48 -22.23
C TYR A 99 0.84 -1.89 -22.92
N GLN A 100 0.76 -0.61 -23.24
CA GLN A 100 1.88 0.14 -23.81
C GLN A 100 2.21 1.29 -22.85
N PRO A 101 3.21 1.11 -21.98
CA PRO A 101 3.62 2.14 -21.04
C PRO A 101 4.25 3.33 -21.79
N ASP A 102 3.94 4.54 -21.36
CA ASP A 102 4.67 5.73 -21.77
C ASP A 102 6.07 5.80 -21.12
N GLY A 103 6.85 6.82 -21.48
CA GLY A 103 8.23 6.98 -20.98
C GLY A 103 8.30 7.11 -19.46
N GLU A 104 7.38 7.86 -18.85
CA GLU A 104 7.31 8.06 -17.40
C GLU A 104 6.97 6.73 -16.67
N MET A 105 6.02 5.98 -17.22
CA MET A 105 5.66 4.68 -16.67
C MET A 105 6.79 3.65 -16.79
N LEU A 106 7.55 3.68 -17.88
CA LEU A 106 8.75 2.84 -18.03
C LEU A 106 9.86 3.22 -17.03
N GLU A 107 10.08 4.51 -16.79
CA GLU A 107 11.03 4.98 -15.78
C GLU A 107 10.61 4.53 -14.38
N PHE A 108 9.33 4.66 -14.05
CA PHE A 108 8.80 4.14 -12.79
C PHE A 108 8.95 2.60 -12.69
N GLY A 109 8.68 1.88 -13.78
CA GLY A 109 8.91 0.43 -13.85
C GLY A 109 10.38 0.06 -13.58
N ARG A 110 11.35 0.81 -14.13
CA ARG A 110 12.77 0.63 -13.85
C ARG A 110 13.10 0.88 -12.38
N LEU A 111 12.53 1.94 -11.80
CA LEU A 111 12.68 2.22 -10.36
C LEU A 111 12.16 1.04 -9.53
N LEU A 112 10.98 0.50 -9.83
CA LEU A 112 10.46 -0.70 -9.18
C LEU A 112 11.41 -1.89 -9.32
N ARG A 113 11.85 -2.17 -10.54
CA ARG A 113 12.73 -3.30 -10.85
C ARG A 113 14.06 -3.19 -10.13
N ASP A 114 14.72 -2.06 -10.23
CA ASP A 114 16.11 -1.90 -9.83
C ASP A 114 16.25 -1.82 -8.30
N HIS A 115 15.20 -1.38 -7.57
CA HIS A 115 15.21 -1.23 -6.12
C HIS A 115 14.39 -2.27 -5.34
N ALA A 116 13.76 -3.24 -6.03
CA ALA A 116 12.91 -4.24 -5.37
C ALA A 116 13.69 -5.14 -4.39
N LEU A 117 14.90 -5.57 -4.78
CA LEU A 117 15.68 -6.53 -3.99
C LEU A 117 16.36 -5.89 -2.77
N ASP A 118 16.87 -4.67 -2.89
CA ASP A 118 17.58 -3.97 -1.82
C ASP A 118 16.67 -3.05 -0.99
N LYS A 119 15.42 -2.87 -1.42
CA LYS A 119 14.41 -2.01 -0.76
C LYS A 119 14.81 -0.52 -0.67
N SER A 120 15.71 -0.06 -1.52
CA SER A 120 16.20 1.32 -1.53
C SER A 120 15.25 2.29 -2.24
N PHE A 121 13.95 2.14 -2.01
CA PHE A 121 12.92 3.00 -2.56
C PHE A 121 12.92 4.40 -1.95
N PRO A 122 12.46 5.43 -2.69
CA PRO A 122 12.26 6.76 -2.13
C PRO A 122 11.18 6.78 -1.04
N ASP A 123 11.26 7.72 -0.10
CA ASP A 123 10.37 7.79 1.08
C ASP A 123 8.87 7.89 0.73
N ASN A 124 8.53 8.46 -0.43
CA ASN A 124 7.16 8.61 -0.91
C ASN A 124 6.71 7.47 -1.86
N MET A 125 7.44 6.37 -1.89
CA MET A 125 7.19 5.25 -2.80
C MET A 125 5.76 4.71 -2.73
N ASP A 126 5.18 4.69 -1.53
CA ASP A 126 3.80 4.23 -1.33
C ASP A 126 2.79 5.02 -2.17
N VAL A 127 2.92 6.35 -2.20
CA VAL A 127 2.05 7.24 -2.99
C VAL A 127 2.37 7.14 -4.47
N LEU A 128 3.65 7.19 -4.83
CA LEU A 128 4.10 7.05 -6.21
C LEU A 128 3.59 5.75 -6.84
N HIS A 129 3.72 4.63 -6.11
CA HIS A 129 3.18 3.35 -6.56
C HIS A 129 1.66 3.42 -6.78
N GLY A 130 0.90 3.94 -5.82
CA GLY A 130 -0.55 4.04 -5.92
C GLY A 130 -1.02 4.83 -7.13
N GLU A 131 -0.36 5.97 -7.43
CA GLU A 131 -0.66 6.82 -8.58
C GLU A 131 -0.32 6.13 -9.91
N HIS A 132 0.85 5.49 -10.01
CA HIS A 132 1.24 4.77 -11.23
C HIS A 132 0.38 3.51 -11.44
N ALA A 133 0.01 2.80 -10.37
CA ALA A 133 -0.90 1.67 -10.46
C ALA A 133 -2.30 2.10 -10.94
N ALA A 134 -2.85 3.21 -10.42
CA ALA A 134 -4.11 3.75 -10.90
C ALA A 134 -4.05 4.01 -12.42
N ARG A 135 -3.00 4.67 -12.90
CA ARG A 135 -2.78 4.96 -14.33
C ARG A 135 -2.58 3.69 -15.17
N ALA A 136 -1.78 2.73 -14.70
CA ALA A 136 -1.45 1.53 -15.46
C ALA A 136 -2.65 0.59 -15.67
N TYR A 137 -3.61 0.63 -14.77
CA TYR A 137 -4.82 -0.21 -14.83
C TYR A 137 -6.09 0.58 -15.21
N ALA A 138 -5.97 1.87 -15.54
CA ALA A 138 -7.08 2.69 -15.98
C ALA A 138 -7.75 2.10 -17.25
N GLY A 139 -9.07 2.18 -17.31
CA GLY A 139 -9.89 1.66 -18.39
C GLY A 139 -10.12 0.14 -18.35
N MET A 140 -9.47 -0.60 -17.45
CA MET A 140 -9.82 -2.00 -17.23
C MET A 140 -11.15 -2.11 -16.49
N THR A 141 -12.03 -2.99 -16.95
CA THR A 141 -13.18 -3.40 -16.13
C THR A 141 -12.70 -4.14 -14.88
N LEU A 142 -13.51 -4.14 -13.83
CA LEU A 142 -13.16 -4.91 -12.62
C LEU A 142 -12.92 -6.38 -12.92
N THR A 143 -13.67 -6.98 -13.85
CA THR A 143 -13.46 -8.36 -14.30
C THR A 143 -12.09 -8.53 -14.96
N GLN A 144 -11.74 -7.66 -15.92
CA GLN A 144 -10.42 -7.72 -16.58
C GLN A 144 -9.27 -7.54 -15.59
N PHE A 145 -9.44 -6.66 -14.60
CA PHE A 145 -8.44 -6.44 -13.58
C PHE A 145 -8.28 -7.67 -12.68
N ASN A 146 -9.39 -8.25 -12.20
CA ASN A 146 -9.35 -9.47 -11.38
C ASN A 146 -8.76 -10.65 -12.15
N ASP A 147 -9.11 -10.82 -13.43
CA ASP A 147 -8.53 -11.86 -14.30
C ASP A 147 -7.02 -11.65 -14.46
N PHE A 148 -6.57 -10.39 -14.65
CA PHE A 148 -5.14 -10.08 -14.70
C PHE A 148 -4.44 -10.50 -13.40
N VAL A 149 -4.96 -10.09 -12.24
CA VAL A 149 -4.39 -10.45 -10.92
C VAL A 149 -4.35 -11.98 -10.78
N THR A 150 -5.46 -12.67 -10.98
CA THR A 150 -5.56 -14.14 -10.84
C THR A 150 -4.54 -14.88 -11.71
N ASN A 151 -4.34 -14.41 -12.95
CA ASN A 151 -3.35 -14.99 -13.86
C ASN A 151 -1.89 -14.80 -13.40
N GLN A 152 -1.61 -13.83 -12.55
CA GLN A 152 -0.29 -13.67 -11.96
C GLN A 152 -0.12 -14.49 -10.68
N LEU A 153 -1.17 -14.71 -9.90
CA LEU A 153 -1.10 -15.43 -8.62
C LEU A 153 -0.64 -16.88 -8.75
N VAL A 154 -0.84 -17.51 -9.89
CA VAL A 154 -0.39 -18.90 -10.13
C VAL A 154 1.09 -19.02 -10.52
N ARG A 155 1.81 -17.90 -10.60
CA ARG A 155 3.23 -17.89 -10.94
C ARG A 155 4.09 -18.20 -9.71
N GLU A 156 5.25 -18.81 -9.98
CA GLU A 156 6.25 -19.06 -8.94
C GLU A 156 6.79 -17.76 -8.37
N VAL A 157 6.96 -17.73 -7.04
CA VAL A 157 7.58 -16.61 -6.34
C VAL A 157 9.10 -16.70 -6.51
N ASP A 158 9.69 -15.62 -7.00
CA ASP A 158 11.13 -15.53 -7.16
C ASP A 158 11.84 -15.58 -5.78
N GLY A 159 12.93 -16.33 -5.69
CA GLY A 159 13.62 -16.54 -4.42
C GLY A 159 13.16 -17.75 -3.61
N PHE A 160 12.11 -18.46 -4.05
CA PHE A 160 11.62 -19.69 -3.43
C PHE A 160 11.48 -20.82 -4.43
N GLU A 161 11.47 -22.06 -3.93
CA GLU A 161 11.08 -23.25 -4.63
C GLU A 161 9.83 -23.82 -3.95
N GLY A 162 8.86 -24.30 -4.76
CA GLY A 162 7.61 -24.84 -4.24
C GLY A 162 6.55 -23.79 -3.84
N MET A 163 6.77 -22.52 -4.12
CA MET A 163 5.84 -21.44 -3.76
C MET A 163 5.35 -20.66 -4.98
N THR A 164 4.05 -20.43 -5.04
CA THR A 164 3.39 -19.51 -5.99
C THR A 164 2.79 -18.33 -5.24
N TYR A 165 2.49 -17.21 -5.90
CA TYR A 165 1.97 -16.03 -5.21
C TYR A 165 0.68 -16.29 -4.43
N ASN A 166 -0.21 -17.18 -4.88
CA ASN A 166 -1.41 -17.56 -4.13
C ASN A 166 -1.12 -18.39 -2.86
N ASN A 167 0.11 -18.89 -2.67
CA ASN A 167 0.53 -19.69 -1.51
C ASN A 167 1.44 -18.91 -0.56
N THR A 168 1.52 -17.58 -0.69
CA THR A 168 2.40 -16.76 0.15
C THR A 168 1.78 -16.40 1.50
N PHE A 169 0.65 -16.98 1.86
CA PHE A 169 0.05 -16.77 3.18
C PHE A 169 0.85 -17.45 4.28
N TYR A 170 0.97 -16.76 5.41
CA TYR A 170 1.56 -17.31 6.62
C TYR A 170 0.58 -18.32 7.24
N LEU A 171 0.91 -19.61 7.16
CA LEU A 171 0.04 -20.67 7.67
C LEU A 171 -0.38 -20.47 9.13
N PRO A 172 0.53 -20.05 10.05
CA PRO A 172 0.12 -19.75 11.43
C PRO A 172 -0.92 -18.64 11.54
N MET A 173 -0.90 -17.65 10.64
CA MET A 173 -1.85 -16.55 10.68
C MET A 173 -3.21 -16.92 10.09
N ILE A 174 -3.27 -17.89 9.17
CA ILE A 174 -4.54 -18.51 8.76
C ILE A 174 -5.24 -19.15 9.96
N GLU A 175 -4.52 -19.94 10.76
CA GLU A 175 -5.05 -20.56 11.98
C GLU A 175 -5.58 -19.51 12.98
N VAL A 176 -4.93 -18.35 13.10
CA VAL A 176 -5.41 -17.23 13.93
C VAL A 176 -6.74 -16.67 13.41
N VAL A 177 -6.84 -16.45 12.09
CA VAL A 177 -8.07 -15.93 11.47
C VAL A 177 -9.23 -16.90 11.72
N GLU A 178 -9.04 -18.19 11.44
CA GLU A 178 -10.04 -19.24 11.66
C GLU A 178 -10.44 -19.34 13.13
N TYR A 179 -9.46 -19.35 14.05
CA TYR A 179 -9.73 -19.40 15.49
C TYR A 179 -10.59 -18.22 15.97
N LEU A 180 -10.31 -17.02 15.49
CA LEU A 180 -11.09 -15.84 15.83
C LEU A 180 -12.52 -15.95 15.28
N GLN A 181 -12.69 -16.41 14.04
CA GLN A 181 -14.01 -16.59 13.43
C GLN A 181 -14.85 -17.64 14.17
N GLU A 182 -14.26 -18.78 14.55
CA GLU A 182 -14.90 -19.83 15.35
C GLU A 182 -15.37 -19.31 16.72
N ASN A 183 -14.64 -18.32 17.28
CA ASN A 183 -14.99 -17.64 18.53
C ASN A 183 -15.88 -16.41 18.33
N GLY A 184 -16.51 -16.28 17.17
CA GLY A 184 -17.50 -15.27 16.85
C GLY A 184 -16.95 -13.88 16.60
N PHE A 185 -15.65 -13.74 16.29
CA PHE A 185 -15.09 -12.47 15.83
C PHE A 185 -15.40 -12.24 14.35
N LYS A 186 -15.72 -11.00 14.00
CA LYS A 186 -15.70 -10.54 12.62
C LYS A 186 -14.26 -10.08 12.28
N VAL A 187 -13.69 -10.77 11.30
CA VAL A 187 -12.35 -10.45 10.82
C VAL A 187 -12.44 -9.51 9.63
N TYR A 188 -11.71 -8.40 9.70
CA TYR A 188 -11.56 -7.44 8.61
C TYR A 188 -10.09 -7.36 8.21
N VAL A 189 -9.84 -7.29 6.90
CA VAL A 189 -8.53 -6.94 6.37
C VAL A 189 -8.51 -5.44 6.08
N VAL A 190 -7.47 -4.74 6.55
CA VAL A 190 -7.30 -3.29 6.41
C VAL A 190 -5.89 -3.03 5.86
N SER A 191 -5.74 -3.18 4.55
CA SER A 191 -4.47 -3.16 3.84
C SER A 191 -4.14 -1.80 3.23
N GLY A 192 -2.82 -1.54 3.05
CA GLY A 192 -2.30 -0.46 2.22
C GLY A 192 -2.33 -0.77 0.73
N SER A 193 -2.48 -2.04 0.34
CA SER A 193 -2.56 -2.50 -1.03
C SER A 193 -3.95 -2.28 -1.65
N ASP A 194 -4.02 -2.30 -2.99
CA ASP A 194 -5.25 -2.07 -3.74
C ASP A 194 -6.36 -3.04 -3.29
N ARG A 195 -7.54 -2.51 -2.99
CA ARG A 195 -8.71 -3.25 -2.48
C ARG A 195 -9.09 -4.43 -3.39
N PHE A 196 -9.04 -4.26 -4.69
CA PHE A 196 -9.41 -5.33 -5.64
C PHE A 196 -8.33 -6.40 -5.74
N ILE A 197 -7.04 -6.03 -5.61
CA ILE A 197 -5.95 -7.00 -5.45
C ILE A 197 -6.17 -7.81 -4.17
N CYS A 198 -6.40 -7.14 -3.03
CA CYS A 198 -6.61 -7.83 -1.76
C CYS A 198 -7.78 -8.82 -1.83
N ARG A 199 -8.92 -8.42 -2.43
CA ARG A 199 -10.09 -9.28 -2.60
C ARG A 199 -9.80 -10.52 -3.43
N THR A 200 -9.16 -10.33 -4.61
CA THR A 200 -8.81 -11.43 -5.51
C THR A 200 -7.77 -12.36 -4.89
N PHE A 201 -6.81 -11.80 -4.15
CA PHE A 201 -5.72 -12.57 -3.54
C PHE A 201 -6.19 -13.41 -2.34
N ILE A 202 -7.08 -12.88 -1.52
CA ILE A 202 -7.61 -13.56 -0.32
C ILE A 202 -8.62 -14.64 -0.69
N GLU A 203 -9.31 -14.49 -1.84
CA GLU A 203 -10.35 -15.41 -2.27
C GLU A 203 -9.84 -16.86 -2.36
N GLY A 204 -10.54 -17.76 -1.71
CA GLY A 204 -10.20 -19.19 -1.69
C GLY A 204 -9.12 -19.61 -0.68
N THR A 205 -8.49 -18.64 0.02
CA THR A 205 -7.50 -18.94 1.07
C THR A 205 -8.02 -18.59 2.48
N LEU A 206 -8.65 -17.41 2.64
CA LEU A 206 -9.25 -17.00 3.90
C LEU A 206 -10.75 -16.81 3.71
N ASP A 207 -11.55 -17.30 4.66
CA ASP A 207 -13.01 -17.09 4.68
C ASP A 207 -13.35 -15.67 5.20
N VAL A 208 -12.87 -14.65 4.45
CA VAL A 208 -13.12 -13.23 4.74
C VAL A 208 -13.97 -12.65 3.60
N PRO A 209 -15.25 -12.27 3.85
CA PRO A 209 -16.12 -11.71 2.83
C PRO A 209 -15.55 -10.42 2.21
N TYR A 210 -15.84 -10.17 0.93
CA TYR A 210 -15.36 -9.01 0.20
C TYR A 210 -15.66 -7.66 0.86
N GLU A 211 -16.82 -7.54 1.51
CA GLU A 211 -17.21 -6.34 2.27
C GLU A 211 -16.40 -6.14 3.56
N GLN A 212 -15.65 -7.15 3.99
CA GLN A 212 -14.73 -7.05 5.13
C GLN A 212 -13.28 -6.82 4.70
N ILE A 213 -13.02 -6.59 3.40
CA ILE A 213 -11.70 -6.29 2.85
C ILE A 213 -11.63 -4.83 2.42
N ILE A 214 -10.85 -4.05 3.16
CA ILE A 214 -10.61 -2.62 3.00
C ILE A 214 -9.17 -2.44 2.52
N GLY A 215 -8.96 -1.67 1.46
CA GLY A 215 -7.65 -1.43 0.87
C GLY A 215 -7.43 0.01 0.46
N MET A 216 -6.36 0.24 -0.26
CA MET A 216 -6.17 1.44 -1.06
C MET A 216 -7.31 1.54 -2.07
N ASP A 217 -7.84 2.72 -2.29
CA ASP A 217 -8.92 2.95 -3.23
C ASP A 217 -8.45 3.76 -4.44
N VAL A 218 -8.76 3.23 -5.60
CA VAL A 218 -8.72 3.92 -6.89
C VAL A 218 -10.16 4.15 -7.32
N ASP A 219 -10.41 5.28 -7.93
CA ASP A 219 -11.75 5.64 -8.40
C ASP A 219 -12.23 4.72 -9.52
N VAL A 220 -13.55 4.57 -9.59
CA VAL A 220 -14.22 3.76 -10.59
C VAL A 220 -15.38 4.56 -11.20
N GLU A 221 -15.68 4.29 -12.45
CA GLU A 221 -16.79 4.93 -13.16
C GLU A 221 -17.56 3.91 -14.01
N ALA A 222 -18.74 4.29 -14.47
CA ALA A 222 -19.47 3.50 -15.44
C ALA A 222 -18.80 3.59 -16.82
N THR A 223 -18.84 2.52 -17.62
CA THR A 223 -18.17 2.47 -18.95
C THR A 223 -18.62 3.55 -19.90
N ASN A 224 -19.81 4.11 -19.73
CA ASN A 224 -20.39 5.16 -20.59
C ASN A 224 -20.53 6.50 -19.85
N GLU A 225 -19.92 6.64 -18.65
CA GLU A 225 -19.96 7.89 -17.85
C GLU A 225 -19.09 8.98 -18.47
N ASP A 226 -18.00 8.59 -19.16
CA ASP A 226 -17.08 9.46 -19.91
C ASP A 226 -16.58 10.67 -19.07
N GLY A 227 -16.21 10.41 -17.83
CA GLY A 227 -15.75 11.43 -16.88
C GLY A 227 -16.82 12.42 -16.41
N ALA A 228 -18.08 12.14 -16.63
CA ALA A 228 -19.16 12.97 -16.13
C ALA A 228 -19.22 12.92 -14.59
N ASP A 229 -19.77 13.98 -13.98
CA ASP A 229 -20.05 13.97 -12.55
C ASP A 229 -21.12 12.90 -12.25
N GLY A 230 -20.81 11.96 -11.37
CA GLY A 230 -21.72 10.88 -10.96
C GLY A 230 -23.10 11.36 -10.45
N LEU A 231 -23.21 12.64 -10.03
CA LEU A 231 -24.51 13.25 -9.72
C LEU A 231 -25.37 13.49 -10.99
N LYS A 232 -24.78 13.41 -12.17
CA LYS A 232 -25.43 13.69 -13.45
C LYS A 232 -25.57 12.44 -14.31
N TYR A 233 -24.96 11.33 -13.92
CA TYR A 233 -25.01 10.07 -14.63
C TYR A 233 -25.94 9.06 -13.94
N VAL A 234 -26.64 8.26 -14.71
CA VAL A 234 -27.49 7.18 -14.21
C VAL A 234 -27.03 5.88 -14.86
N TYR A 235 -26.59 4.94 -14.04
CA TYR A 235 -26.14 3.61 -14.47
C TYR A 235 -27.24 2.87 -15.25
N THR A 236 -26.88 2.31 -16.40
CA THR A 236 -27.80 1.63 -17.33
C THR A 236 -27.43 0.14 -17.47
N SER A 237 -28.28 -0.63 -18.16
CA SER A 237 -28.00 -2.04 -18.46
C SER A 237 -26.85 -2.26 -19.46
N GLU A 238 -26.38 -1.20 -20.10
CA GLU A 238 -25.27 -1.22 -21.08
C GLU A 238 -23.93 -0.89 -20.42
N ASP A 239 -23.95 -0.52 -19.13
CA ASP A 239 -22.77 -0.15 -18.38
C ASP A 239 -22.10 -1.35 -17.71
N GLY A 240 -20.80 -1.31 -17.67
CA GLY A 240 -19.93 -2.01 -16.71
C GLY A 240 -19.29 -0.99 -15.77
N ILE A 241 -18.43 -1.48 -14.88
CA ILE A 241 -17.60 -0.61 -14.02
C ILE A 241 -16.15 -0.74 -14.48
N VAL A 242 -15.49 0.39 -14.72
CA VAL A 242 -14.09 0.50 -15.07
C VAL A 242 -13.30 1.26 -14.02
N ARG A 243 -12.01 0.96 -13.91
CA ARG A 243 -11.07 1.70 -13.08
C ARG A 243 -10.67 2.99 -13.80
N THR A 244 -10.55 4.07 -13.03
CA THR A 244 -9.98 5.33 -13.55
C THR A 244 -8.48 5.42 -13.23
N ASP A 245 -7.84 6.48 -13.67
CA ASP A 245 -6.44 6.80 -13.36
C ASP A 245 -6.26 7.55 -12.03
N ARG A 246 -7.33 7.71 -11.24
CA ARG A 246 -7.34 8.55 -10.05
C ARG A 246 -7.23 7.74 -8.75
N LEU A 247 -6.09 7.90 -8.07
CA LEU A 247 -5.93 7.41 -6.70
C LEU A 247 -6.81 8.25 -5.76
N LEU A 248 -7.69 7.60 -5.00
CA LEU A 248 -8.54 8.26 -3.99
C LEU A 248 -7.85 8.34 -2.62
N ILE A 249 -7.24 7.24 -2.21
CA ILE A 249 -6.58 7.16 -0.90
C ILE A 249 -5.56 6.02 -0.87
N LYS A 250 -4.35 6.30 -0.42
CA LYS A 250 -3.41 5.26 0.05
C LYS A 250 -3.74 4.94 1.50
N ASN A 251 -4.17 3.70 1.77
CA ASN A 251 -4.75 3.31 3.05
C ASN A 251 -3.68 2.89 4.09
N LEU A 252 -2.81 3.84 4.48
CA LEU A 252 -1.74 3.65 5.45
C LEU A 252 -1.90 4.58 6.65
N LYS A 253 -1.28 4.21 7.77
CA LYS A 253 -1.22 5.03 8.98
C LYS A 253 -2.62 5.47 9.45
N MET A 254 -2.83 6.79 9.64
CA MET A 254 -4.13 7.33 10.07
C MET A 254 -5.26 7.05 9.08
N ASN A 255 -4.96 6.85 7.80
CA ASN A 255 -5.97 6.51 6.80
C ASN A 255 -6.62 5.14 7.08
N LYS A 256 -5.87 4.14 7.60
CA LYS A 256 -6.46 2.87 8.09
C LYS A 256 -7.53 3.14 9.16
N VAL A 257 -7.26 4.02 10.12
CA VAL A 257 -8.25 4.38 11.15
C VAL A 257 -9.47 5.07 10.56
N LYS A 258 -9.26 6.00 9.61
CA LYS A 258 -10.38 6.67 8.92
C LYS A 258 -11.26 5.67 8.15
N ALA A 259 -10.65 4.67 7.51
CA ALA A 259 -11.36 3.61 6.81
C ALA A 259 -12.16 2.73 7.80
N ILE A 260 -11.57 2.29 8.90
CA ILE A 260 -12.24 1.54 9.96
C ILE A 260 -13.48 2.31 10.46
N VAL A 261 -13.32 3.59 10.78
CA VAL A 261 -14.44 4.41 11.27
C VAL A 261 -15.57 4.54 10.26
N LYS A 262 -15.24 4.67 8.96
CA LYS A 262 -16.24 4.88 7.90
C LYS A 262 -16.91 3.59 7.45
N GLU A 263 -16.16 2.49 7.32
CA GLU A 263 -16.64 1.26 6.71
C GLU A 263 -17.09 0.23 7.74
N ILE A 264 -16.41 0.12 8.89
CA ILE A 264 -16.79 -0.79 9.97
C ILE A 264 -17.75 -0.11 10.94
N GLY A 265 -17.51 1.18 11.25
CA GLY A 265 -18.36 1.98 12.16
C GLY A 265 -18.25 1.60 13.63
N ARG A 266 -17.30 0.72 13.99
CA ARG A 266 -17.04 0.27 15.36
C ARG A 266 -15.54 0.22 15.60
N GLN A 267 -15.12 0.49 16.84
CA GLN A 267 -13.73 0.34 17.25
C GLN A 267 -13.39 -1.15 17.39
N PRO A 268 -12.34 -1.65 16.73
CA PRO A 268 -11.87 -3.05 16.89
C PRO A 268 -11.41 -3.32 18.32
N VAL A 269 -11.45 -4.59 18.72
CA VAL A 269 -10.92 -5.05 20.01
C VAL A 269 -9.62 -5.84 19.84
N LEU A 270 -9.32 -6.28 18.62
CA LEU A 270 -8.05 -6.89 18.23
C LEU A 270 -7.51 -6.25 16.96
N SER A 271 -6.20 -6.08 16.89
CA SER A 271 -5.51 -5.63 15.68
C SER A 271 -4.18 -6.35 15.48
N PHE A 272 -3.89 -6.70 14.22
CA PHE A 272 -2.67 -7.37 13.79
C PHE A 272 -2.01 -6.57 12.68
N GLY A 273 -0.70 -6.42 12.72
CA GLY A 273 0.09 -5.68 11.74
C GLY A 273 1.57 -6.03 11.85
N ASN A 274 2.42 -5.40 11.02
CA ASN A 274 3.85 -5.70 10.99
C ASN A 274 4.75 -4.46 10.93
N SER A 275 4.19 -3.29 10.65
CA SER A 275 4.98 -2.11 10.32
C SER A 275 4.53 -0.83 11.01
N SER A 276 5.30 0.24 10.83
CA SER A 276 4.91 1.58 11.30
C SER A 276 3.64 2.09 10.63
N GLY A 277 3.24 1.52 9.49
CA GLY A 277 1.99 1.78 8.81
C GLY A 277 0.75 1.41 9.64
N ASP A 278 0.90 0.47 10.60
CA ASP A 278 -0.18 -0.11 11.41
C ASP A 278 -0.32 0.52 12.79
N VAL A 279 0.69 1.27 13.25
CA VAL A 279 0.71 1.87 14.59
C VAL A 279 -0.57 2.66 14.90
N SER A 280 -1.08 3.44 13.94
CA SER A 280 -2.32 4.18 14.15
C SER A 280 -3.53 3.26 14.34
N MET A 281 -3.59 2.14 13.60
CA MET A 281 -4.64 1.12 13.73
C MET A 281 -4.55 0.42 15.09
N HIS A 282 -3.35 0.03 15.55
CA HIS A 282 -3.10 -0.54 16.86
C HIS A 282 -3.49 0.42 17.99
N ASN A 283 -3.02 1.65 17.93
CA ASN A 283 -3.35 2.67 18.91
C ASN A 283 -4.85 2.95 18.96
N TYR A 284 -5.52 3.01 17.81
CA TYR A 284 -6.98 3.15 17.77
C TYR A 284 -7.68 1.95 18.39
N THR A 285 -7.15 0.74 18.22
CA THR A 285 -7.71 -0.47 18.84
C THR A 285 -7.57 -0.46 20.35
N ILE A 286 -6.40 -0.10 20.91
CA ILE A 286 -6.13 -0.25 22.34
C ILE A 286 -6.42 0.99 23.17
N PHE A 287 -6.37 2.21 22.60
CA PHE A 287 -6.59 3.43 23.39
C PHE A 287 -8.07 3.80 23.48
N ASN A 288 -8.48 4.12 24.70
CA ASN A 288 -9.86 4.57 25.00
C ASN A 288 -10.93 3.57 24.50
N ASN A 289 -10.60 2.29 24.39
CA ASN A 289 -11.57 1.27 24.08
C ASN A 289 -12.48 1.01 25.28
N ARG A 290 -13.76 0.75 25.02
CA ARG A 290 -14.72 0.41 26.08
C ARG A 290 -14.56 -1.04 26.58
N TYR A 291 -13.86 -1.86 25.79
CA TYR A 291 -13.62 -3.26 26.09
C TYR A 291 -12.13 -3.53 26.31
N ARG A 292 -11.80 -4.64 26.96
CA ARG A 292 -10.44 -5.20 26.91
C ARG A 292 -10.05 -5.38 25.45
N SER A 293 -8.86 -4.91 25.07
CA SER A 293 -8.40 -4.93 23.70
C SER A 293 -6.91 -5.20 23.64
N ALA A 294 -6.43 -5.76 22.52
CA ALA A 294 -5.03 -6.09 22.33
C ALA A 294 -4.58 -5.80 20.89
N ALA A 295 -3.27 -5.54 20.75
CA ALA A 295 -2.62 -5.34 19.45
C ALA A 295 -1.43 -6.31 19.34
N PHE A 296 -1.26 -6.89 18.16
CA PHE A 296 -0.22 -7.86 17.84
C PHE A 296 0.61 -7.35 16.67
N MET A 297 1.93 -7.33 16.85
CA MET A 297 2.88 -6.85 15.84
C MET A 297 3.81 -7.98 15.43
N LEU A 298 3.69 -8.43 14.18
CA LEU A 298 4.54 -9.46 13.60
C LEU A 298 5.88 -8.85 13.19
N ILE A 299 6.98 -9.54 13.45
CA ILE A 299 8.32 -9.15 13.03
C ILE A 299 8.94 -10.20 12.10
N ALA A 300 9.47 -9.75 10.96
CA ALA A 300 10.16 -10.58 9.99
C ALA A 300 11.63 -10.80 10.42
N ASP A 301 11.83 -11.69 11.39
CA ASP A 301 13.14 -12.01 11.99
C ASP A 301 13.73 -13.36 11.55
N ASP A 302 13.04 -14.10 10.68
CA ASP A 302 13.50 -15.37 10.15
C ASP A 302 14.28 -15.19 8.84
N GLY A 303 15.58 -15.39 8.89
CA GLY A 303 16.45 -15.35 7.72
C GLY A 303 16.76 -16.72 7.11
N GLU A 304 16.19 -17.81 7.65
CA GLU A 304 16.41 -19.17 7.17
C GLU A 304 15.24 -19.64 6.30
N ARG A 305 14.00 -19.49 6.77
CA ARG A 305 12.79 -19.92 6.10
C ARG A 305 12.15 -18.80 5.24
N ASP A 306 12.46 -17.56 5.60
CA ASP A 306 12.08 -16.35 4.85
C ASP A 306 13.31 -15.43 4.72
N TYR A 307 13.14 -14.20 4.29
CA TYR A 307 14.22 -13.22 4.10
C TYR A 307 14.22 -12.16 5.21
N GLY A 308 13.67 -12.51 6.34
CA GLY A 308 13.69 -11.69 7.52
C GLY A 308 15.12 -11.37 7.99
N ASN A 309 15.26 -10.35 8.81
CA ASN A 309 16.55 -9.94 9.37
C ASN A 309 16.39 -9.59 10.85
N ALA A 310 16.80 -10.53 11.70
CA ALA A 310 16.69 -10.41 13.14
C ALA A 310 17.41 -9.17 13.71
N GLU A 311 18.59 -8.82 13.21
CA GLU A 311 19.34 -7.65 13.69
C GLU A 311 18.62 -6.34 13.36
N LYS A 312 18.05 -6.25 12.15
CA LYS A 312 17.31 -5.07 11.69
C LYS A 312 16.01 -4.85 12.47
N VAL A 313 15.31 -5.93 12.84
CA VAL A 313 14.00 -5.82 13.50
C VAL A 313 14.07 -5.82 15.03
N GLN A 314 15.21 -6.15 15.63
CA GLN A 314 15.37 -6.16 17.10
C GLN A 314 15.01 -4.81 17.77
N PRO A 315 15.46 -3.65 17.28
CA PRO A 315 15.05 -2.36 17.84
C PRO A 315 13.54 -2.07 17.68
N LEU A 316 12.93 -2.63 16.64
CA LEU A 316 11.48 -2.51 16.43
C LEU A 316 10.70 -3.36 17.42
N LYS A 317 11.19 -4.58 17.74
CA LYS A 317 10.61 -5.43 18.75
C LYS A 317 10.51 -4.71 20.09
N GLU A 318 11.64 -4.17 20.58
CA GLU A 318 11.69 -3.42 21.84
C GLU A 318 10.70 -2.25 21.84
N LYS A 319 10.66 -1.48 20.76
CA LYS A 319 9.72 -0.36 20.58
C LYS A 319 8.26 -0.80 20.60
N TRP A 320 7.92 -1.93 19.98
CA TRP A 320 6.54 -2.42 19.93
C TRP A 320 6.10 -2.93 21.32
N GLU A 321 6.98 -3.62 22.03
CA GLU A 321 6.74 -4.04 23.42
C GLU A 321 6.56 -2.84 24.37
N GLU A 322 7.37 -1.78 24.22
CA GLU A 322 7.20 -0.52 24.94
C GLU A 322 5.86 0.18 24.66
N ASN A 323 5.35 0.04 23.45
CA ASN A 323 4.02 0.53 23.07
C ASN A 323 2.86 -0.32 23.64
N GLY A 324 3.17 -1.44 24.29
CA GLY A 324 2.18 -2.36 24.86
C GLY A 324 1.57 -3.33 23.84
N TYR A 325 2.27 -3.57 22.70
CA TYR A 325 1.84 -4.57 21.73
C TYR A 325 2.46 -5.94 22.05
N HIS A 326 1.73 -7.00 21.76
CA HIS A 326 2.30 -8.35 21.74
C HIS A 326 3.09 -8.52 20.44
N VAL A 327 4.34 -8.97 20.57
CA VAL A 327 5.20 -9.18 19.38
C VAL A 327 5.17 -10.65 19.01
N ILE A 328 4.91 -10.92 17.72
CA ILE A 328 4.96 -12.25 17.10
C ILE A 328 6.28 -12.35 16.34
N SER A 329 7.14 -13.29 16.73
CA SER A 329 8.41 -13.59 16.05
C SER A 329 8.18 -14.70 15.00
N MET A 330 8.40 -14.43 13.74
CA MET A 330 8.31 -15.47 12.71
C MET A 330 9.29 -16.62 12.96
N ARG A 331 10.48 -16.30 13.47
CA ARG A 331 11.53 -17.28 13.74
C ARG A 331 11.21 -18.17 14.94
N ASP A 332 10.78 -17.56 16.04
CA ASP A 332 10.68 -18.23 17.34
C ASP A 332 9.27 -18.77 17.63
N ASP A 333 8.23 -18.08 17.13
CA ASP A 333 6.83 -18.38 17.43
C ASP A 333 6.18 -19.28 16.37
N PHE A 334 6.65 -19.30 15.13
CA PHE A 334 6.11 -20.14 14.06
C PHE A 334 6.85 -21.48 13.95
N ARG A 335 6.11 -22.59 13.86
CA ARG A 335 6.67 -23.90 13.52
C ARG A 335 7.11 -23.92 12.05
N THR A 336 6.26 -23.46 11.16
CA THR A 336 6.55 -23.20 9.75
C THR A 336 5.95 -21.87 9.33
N ILE A 337 6.41 -21.30 8.23
CA ILE A 337 5.86 -20.04 7.69
C ILE A 337 4.88 -20.36 6.56
N TYR A 338 5.34 -21.11 5.55
CA TYR A 338 4.62 -21.38 4.30
C TYR A 338 4.37 -22.89 4.04
N GLY A 339 4.76 -23.76 4.98
CA GLY A 339 4.74 -25.21 4.86
C GLY A 339 6.14 -25.80 4.64
N ASP A 340 6.25 -27.12 4.89
CA ASP A 340 7.54 -27.82 4.88
C ASP A 340 8.10 -28.05 3.46
N ASP A 341 7.27 -27.90 2.43
CA ASP A 341 7.65 -28.09 1.01
C ASP A 341 8.17 -26.79 0.36
N VAL A 342 8.08 -25.65 1.03
CA VAL A 342 8.58 -24.36 0.53
C VAL A 342 10.02 -24.15 0.98
N ILE A 343 10.90 -23.93 0.01
CA ILE A 343 12.34 -23.78 0.25
C ILE A 343 12.80 -22.40 -0.23
N ARG A 344 13.40 -21.63 0.66
CA ARG A 344 14.08 -20.39 0.32
C ARG A 344 15.36 -20.69 -0.45
N THR A 345 15.51 -20.19 -1.68
CA THR A 345 16.67 -20.48 -2.56
C THR A 345 17.80 -19.45 -2.46
N GLY A 346 17.46 -18.21 -2.12
CA GLY A 346 18.42 -17.09 -2.14
C GLY A 346 18.85 -16.67 -3.55
N THR A 347 18.20 -17.19 -4.60
CA THR A 347 18.49 -16.87 -6.00
C THR A 347 17.31 -16.12 -6.60
N PHE A 348 17.60 -14.99 -7.24
CA PHE A 348 16.57 -14.14 -7.84
C PHE A 348 16.76 -14.03 -9.35
N ARG A 349 15.63 -14.13 -10.08
CA ARG A 349 15.52 -13.93 -11.55
C ARG A 349 14.84 -12.59 -11.87
N TRP A 350 14.54 -11.80 -10.85
CA TRP A 350 13.75 -10.56 -10.91
C TRP A 350 14.21 -9.60 -12.01
N LEU A 351 15.52 -9.32 -12.10
CA LEU A 351 16.07 -8.41 -13.11
C LEU A 351 15.97 -8.99 -14.53
N ASP A 352 16.11 -10.31 -14.68
CA ASP A 352 16.00 -10.97 -15.97
C ASP A 352 14.53 -11.05 -16.42
N GLU A 353 13.60 -11.27 -15.50
CA GLU A 353 12.15 -11.32 -15.76
C GLU A 353 11.60 -9.98 -16.24
N PHE A 354 12.09 -8.88 -15.68
CA PHE A 354 11.64 -7.52 -15.99
C PHE A 354 12.64 -6.72 -16.81
N ALA A 355 13.35 -7.40 -17.72
CA ALA A 355 14.19 -6.72 -18.70
C ALA A 355 13.34 -5.75 -19.55
N ASP A 356 13.96 -4.64 -19.96
CA ASP A 356 13.28 -3.68 -20.83
C ASP A 356 12.75 -4.37 -22.10
N PRO A 357 11.54 -3.99 -22.58
CA PRO A 357 10.97 -4.55 -23.79
C PRO A 357 11.94 -4.43 -24.97
N ALA A 358 12.13 -5.51 -25.73
CA ALA A 358 13.03 -5.53 -26.87
C ALA A 358 12.61 -4.46 -27.90
N GLY A 359 13.41 -3.43 -28.04
CA GLY A 359 13.15 -2.25 -28.91
C GLY A 359 13.29 -0.91 -28.22
N THR A 360 13.41 -0.87 -26.88
CA THR A 360 13.63 0.36 -26.11
C THR A 360 15.11 0.61 -25.74
N MET A 361 16.04 -0.26 -26.14
CA MET A 361 17.45 -0.09 -25.90
C MET A 361 18.14 0.56 -27.13
N GLU A 362 18.31 1.85 -27.11
CA GLU A 362 19.55 2.43 -27.64
C GLU A 362 20.60 2.30 -26.52
N THR A 363 21.36 1.20 -26.57
CA THR A 363 22.61 1.12 -25.82
C THR A 363 23.61 2.07 -26.46
N VAL A 364 23.97 3.13 -25.74
CA VAL A 364 25.21 3.86 -26.05
C VAL A 364 26.36 3.08 -25.43
N PRO A 365 27.25 2.45 -26.22
CA PRO A 365 28.51 1.92 -25.71
C PRO A 365 29.45 3.10 -25.44
N ALA A 366 30.03 3.12 -24.26
CA ALA A 366 31.19 3.95 -24.01
C ALA A 366 32.38 3.42 -24.86
N GLU A 367 32.71 4.10 -25.96
CA GLU A 367 33.98 3.95 -26.64
C GLU A 367 34.46 5.33 -27.11
N GLU A 368 35.59 5.72 -26.52
CA GLU A 368 36.40 6.86 -27.02
C GLU A 368 36.90 6.57 -28.44
N THR A 369 36.49 7.38 -29.41
CA THR A 369 37.36 7.79 -30.54
C THR A 369 36.76 8.99 -31.27
N GLN A 370 37.61 9.96 -31.58
CA GLN A 370 37.36 11.21 -32.31
C GLN A 370 37.12 10.98 -33.81
N PRO A 371 36.85 12.02 -34.62
CA PRO A 371 35.56 12.27 -35.26
C PRO A 371 35.58 12.07 -36.78
N ALA A 372 34.42 11.76 -37.37
CA ALA A 372 34.16 12.09 -38.76
C ALA A 372 32.71 12.51 -38.94
N ALA A 373 32.52 13.66 -39.49
CA ALA A 373 31.25 14.31 -39.79
C ALA A 373 30.45 13.53 -40.82
N ASP A 374 29.15 13.25 -40.49
CA ASP A 374 28.06 13.39 -41.47
C ASP A 374 26.71 13.45 -40.73
N ALA A 375 25.81 14.23 -41.28
CA ALA A 375 24.64 14.81 -40.67
C ALA A 375 23.63 13.81 -40.06
N ALA A 376 23.33 13.97 -38.75
CA ALA A 376 22.14 13.42 -38.08
C ALA A 376 20.89 14.30 -38.40
N PRO A 377 19.66 13.75 -38.38
CA PRO A 377 18.45 14.57 -38.53
C PRO A 377 18.30 15.51 -37.36
N GLU A 378 18.02 16.79 -37.68
CA GLU A 378 17.79 17.84 -36.68
C GLU A 378 16.58 17.46 -35.80
N VAL A 379 16.82 17.12 -34.53
CA VAL A 379 15.81 17.04 -33.50
C VAL A 379 15.57 18.46 -33.00
N SER A 380 14.35 18.98 -33.26
CA SER A 380 13.94 20.34 -32.94
C SER A 380 13.64 20.50 -31.45
N GLY A 381 14.64 20.67 -30.61
CA GLY A 381 14.48 21.09 -29.23
C GLY A 381 15.64 22.00 -28.84
N GLN A 382 15.40 23.08 -28.09
CA GLN A 382 16.46 23.96 -27.56
C GLN A 382 17.01 23.37 -26.28
N GLU A 383 18.34 23.23 -26.22
CA GLU A 383 19.03 23.03 -24.95
C GLU A 383 18.81 24.24 -24.06
N GLY A 384 18.43 24.01 -22.80
CA GLY A 384 18.12 25.08 -21.86
C GLY A 384 18.29 24.63 -20.43
N VAL A 385 17.78 25.44 -19.53
CA VAL A 385 17.75 25.13 -18.10
C VAL A 385 16.31 25.24 -17.62
N GLN A 386 15.85 24.24 -16.87
CA GLN A 386 14.65 24.33 -16.07
C GLN A 386 15.05 24.82 -14.68
N TYR A 387 14.41 25.88 -14.23
CA TYR A 387 14.57 26.40 -12.88
C TYR A 387 13.45 25.86 -12.00
N VAL A 388 13.81 25.38 -10.81
CA VAL A 388 12.85 24.96 -9.78
C VAL A 388 13.02 25.86 -8.57
N VAL A 389 11.96 26.58 -8.22
CA VAL A 389 11.95 27.52 -7.09
C VAL A 389 11.11 26.96 -5.97
N TYR A 390 11.66 26.84 -4.77
CA TYR A 390 10.97 26.39 -3.57
C TYR A 390 10.64 27.62 -2.71
N LEU A 391 9.36 27.98 -2.70
CA LEU A 391 8.85 29.15 -1.97
C LEU A 391 8.15 28.71 -0.70
N GLY A 392 8.77 28.96 0.46
CA GLY A 392 8.12 28.84 1.76
C GLY A 392 7.05 29.91 1.96
N THR A 393 6.06 29.68 2.77
CA THR A 393 4.93 30.61 2.97
C THR A 393 4.79 31.14 4.40
N ASN A 394 5.66 30.73 5.32
CA ASN A 394 5.67 31.24 6.68
C ASN A 394 6.54 32.51 6.76
N ASP A 395 6.09 33.49 7.52
CA ASP A 395 6.86 34.70 7.83
C ASP A 395 8.14 34.34 8.61
N LYS A 396 9.28 34.80 8.15
CA LYS A 396 10.64 34.51 8.67
C LYS A 396 10.85 34.85 10.15
N ASP A 397 10.11 35.85 10.67
CA ASP A 397 10.27 36.34 12.03
C ASP A 397 9.31 35.68 13.03
N THR A 398 8.16 35.23 12.54
CA THR A 398 7.07 34.68 13.38
C THR A 398 6.87 33.18 13.17
N ASN A 399 7.41 32.62 12.12
CA ASN A 399 7.21 31.23 11.66
C ASN A 399 5.70 30.83 11.54
N LYS A 400 4.89 31.81 11.09
CA LYS A 400 3.46 31.61 10.85
C LYS A 400 3.13 31.93 9.41
N PRO A 401 2.13 31.26 8.83
CA PRO A 401 1.68 31.54 7.48
C PRO A 401 1.37 33.04 7.29
N VAL A 402 1.95 33.65 6.25
CA VAL A 402 1.65 35.03 5.85
C VAL A 402 0.25 35.11 5.24
N PHE A 403 -0.14 34.03 4.53
CA PHE A 403 -1.39 33.87 3.81
C PHE A 403 -2.01 32.51 4.15
N THR A 404 -3.30 32.34 3.91
CA THR A 404 -3.88 31.00 3.79
C THR A 404 -3.29 30.28 2.57
N GLN A 405 -3.34 28.95 2.52
CA GLN A 405 -2.80 28.18 1.38
C GLN A 405 -3.36 28.66 0.04
N ALA A 406 -4.68 28.88 -0.04
CA ALA A 406 -5.33 29.39 -1.25
C ALA A 406 -4.85 30.80 -1.64
N GLU A 407 -4.72 31.71 -0.66
CA GLU A 407 -4.21 33.06 -0.91
C GLU A 407 -2.72 33.01 -1.32
N ALA A 408 -1.91 32.17 -0.69
CA ALA A 408 -0.52 32.00 -1.03
C ALA A 408 -0.34 31.55 -2.49
N LEU A 409 -1.13 30.58 -2.93
CA LEU A 409 -1.14 30.11 -4.32
C LEU A 409 -1.52 31.24 -5.29
N GLU A 410 -2.54 32.03 -4.99
CA GLU A 410 -2.98 33.14 -5.86
C GLU A 410 -1.95 34.28 -5.90
N GLN A 411 -1.31 34.61 -4.77
CA GLN A 411 -0.21 35.58 -4.75
C GLN A 411 0.99 35.13 -5.58
N ALA A 412 1.40 33.86 -5.46
CA ALA A 412 2.49 33.30 -6.25
C ALA A 412 2.14 33.33 -7.76
N LYS A 413 0.94 32.92 -8.15
CA LYS A 413 0.48 33.00 -9.55
C LYS A 413 0.50 34.42 -10.08
N ALA A 414 0.04 35.39 -9.29
CA ALA A 414 0.05 36.80 -9.70
C ALA A 414 1.48 37.35 -9.92
N ILE A 415 2.44 36.92 -9.11
CA ILE A 415 3.86 37.25 -9.31
C ILE A 415 4.35 36.60 -10.61
N LEU A 416 4.19 35.30 -10.76
CA LEU A 416 4.72 34.53 -11.88
C LEU A 416 4.22 35.05 -13.24
N LEU A 417 2.94 35.41 -13.35
CA LEU A 417 2.35 35.94 -14.58
C LEU A 417 2.95 37.29 -15.03
N ARG A 418 3.65 38.00 -14.14
CA ARG A 418 4.35 39.25 -14.51
C ARG A 418 5.70 39.01 -15.18
N TYR A 419 6.33 37.88 -14.89
CA TYR A 419 7.69 37.59 -15.33
C TYR A 419 7.78 36.51 -16.41
N PHE A 420 6.82 35.57 -16.42
CA PHE A 420 6.88 34.37 -17.25
C PHE A 420 5.63 34.18 -18.11
N GLY A 421 5.83 33.66 -19.33
CA GLY A 421 4.75 33.29 -20.23
C GLY A 421 4.09 31.95 -19.88
N GLY A 422 4.75 31.13 -19.05
CA GLY A 422 4.26 29.84 -18.58
C GLY A 422 4.99 29.41 -17.30
N TYR A 423 4.30 28.66 -16.45
CA TYR A 423 4.86 28.08 -15.23
C TYR A 423 4.03 26.88 -14.79
N THR A 424 4.61 26.02 -13.97
CA THR A 424 3.88 24.96 -13.23
C THR A 424 4.13 25.19 -11.74
N ILE A 425 3.08 25.09 -10.92
CA ILE A 425 3.17 25.13 -9.46
C ILE A 425 2.66 23.81 -8.91
N MET A 426 3.43 23.25 -7.97
CA MET A 426 3.02 22.12 -7.12
C MET A 426 2.96 22.59 -5.67
N GLU A 427 1.96 22.08 -4.94
CA GLU A 427 1.81 22.32 -3.53
C GLU A 427 2.56 21.24 -2.74
N ALA A 428 3.37 21.64 -1.78
CA ALA A 428 4.20 20.74 -0.99
C ALA A 428 4.23 21.13 0.48
N ASN A 429 4.74 20.25 1.33
CA ASN A 429 5.08 20.55 2.71
C ASN A 429 6.62 20.57 2.81
N GLY A 430 7.17 21.73 3.07
CA GLY A 430 8.59 21.93 3.33
C GLY A 430 8.89 21.82 4.81
N GLY A 431 10.11 21.43 5.15
CA GLY A 431 10.60 21.43 6.52
C GLY A 431 12.09 21.72 6.56
N TRP A 432 12.52 22.37 7.64
CA TRP A 432 13.93 22.65 7.87
C TRP A 432 14.25 22.64 9.37
N ILE A 433 15.53 22.43 9.71
CA ILE A 433 16.01 22.36 11.07
C ILE A 433 16.94 23.55 11.34
N ASP A 434 16.69 24.25 12.44
CA ASP A 434 17.60 25.24 12.97
C ASP A 434 17.92 24.92 14.44
N GLY A 435 19.15 24.51 14.70
CA GLY A 435 19.56 23.98 16.00
C GLY A 435 18.81 22.72 16.36
N ASP A 436 18.05 22.73 17.47
CA ASP A 436 17.23 21.63 17.95
C ASP A 436 15.74 21.76 17.59
N HIS A 437 15.37 22.72 16.72
CA HIS A 437 13.99 22.99 16.34
C HIS A 437 13.73 22.60 14.88
N GLU A 438 12.71 21.77 14.69
CA GLU A 438 12.16 21.43 13.39
C GLU A 438 11.03 22.40 13.05
N TYR A 439 11.09 22.98 11.87
CA TYR A 439 10.07 23.86 11.31
C TYR A 439 9.41 23.19 10.13
N GLN A 440 8.10 23.28 10.05
CA GLN A 440 7.31 22.79 8.91
C GLN A 440 6.47 23.93 8.34
N GLU A 441 6.42 24.02 7.02
CA GLU A 441 5.65 25.04 6.34
C GLU A 441 5.03 24.53 5.04
N TYR A 442 3.91 25.13 4.65
CA TYR A 442 3.37 24.97 3.32
C TYR A 442 4.31 25.63 2.32
N THR A 443 4.71 24.88 1.29
CA THR A 443 5.72 25.28 0.31
C THR A 443 5.12 25.18 -1.08
N LEU A 444 5.40 26.16 -1.94
CA LEU A 444 5.08 26.12 -3.36
C LEU A 444 6.34 25.77 -4.15
N VAL A 445 6.30 24.71 -4.91
CA VAL A 445 7.37 24.28 -5.83
C VAL A 445 7.01 24.74 -7.23
N ILE A 446 7.84 25.59 -7.82
CA ILE A 446 7.55 26.31 -9.06
C ILE A 446 8.55 25.88 -10.12
N TYR A 447 8.07 25.33 -11.23
CA TYR A 447 8.89 24.91 -12.36
C TYR A 447 8.79 25.95 -13.48
N LEU A 448 9.95 26.41 -13.96
CA LEU A 448 10.09 27.44 -14.98
C LEU A 448 11.02 26.93 -16.08
N SER A 449 10.49 26.80 -17.29
CA SER A 449 11.25 26.44 -18.48
C SER A 449 11.18 27.59 -19.50
N ASP A 450 12.08 27.60 -20.48
CA ASP A 450 12.17 28.64 -21.52
C ASP A 450 12.27 30.07 -20.95
N THR A 451 13.15 30.24 -19.95
CA THR A 451 13.39 31.53 -19.27
C THR A 451 14.86 31.70 -18.93
N THR A 452 15.23 32.83 -18.33
CA THR A 452 16.59 33.14 -17.91
C THR A 452 16.68 33.29 -16.39
N ILE A 453 17.89 33.06 -15.84
CA ILE A 453 18.14 33.16 -14.40
C ILE A 453 17.85 34.58 -13.86
N GLU A 454 18.09 35.63 -14.68
CA GLU A 454 17.83 37.01 -14.28
C GLU A 454 16.32 37.26 -14.04
N LYS A 455 15.46 36.67 -14.87
CA LYS A 455 14.02 36.74 -14.67
C LYS A 455 13.56 35.94 -13.44
N VAL A 456 14.20 34.79 -13.23
CA VAL A 456 13.91 33.96 -12.04
C VAL A 456 14.32 34.70 -10.78
N HIS A 457 15.48 35.34 -10.74
CA HIS A 457 15.90 36.15 -9.61
C HIS A 457 14.97 37.34 -9.37
N ALA A 458 14.53 38.04 -10.40
CA ALA A 458 13.61 39.18 -10.27
C ALA A 458 12.25 38.75 -9.69
N ALA A 459 11.75 37.59 -10.08
CA ALA A 459 10.52 37.02 -9.49
C ALA A 459 10.75 36.54 -8.05
N ALA A 460 11.91 35.96 -7.77
CA ALA A 460 12.30 35.50 -6.45
C ALA A 460 12.43 36.66 -5.45
N ASP A 461 13.00 37.80 -5.87
CA ASP A 461 13.08 39.00 -5.03
C ASP A 461 11.70 39.48 -4.60
N GLU A 462 10.74 39.51 -5.52
CA GLU A 462 9.35 39.86 -5.20
C GLU A 462 8.66 38.81 -4.31
N MET A 463 8.92 37.53 -4.53
CA MET A 463 8.40 36.45 -3.68
C MET A 463 8.93 36.57 -2.26
N VAL A 464 10.22 36.81 -2.09
CA VAL A 464 10.86 37.03 -0.76
C VAL A 464 10.21 38.18 -0.01
N GLU A 465 9.91 39.29 -0.70
CA GLU A 465 9.26 40.46 -0.09
C GLU A 465 7.81 40.15 0.29
N VAL A 466 7.00 39.63 -0.64
CA VAL A 466 5.56 39.37 -0.46
C VAL A 466 5.30 38.30 0.61
N PHE A 467 6.09 37.23 0.59
CA PHE A 467 5.95 36.10 1.52
C PHE A 467 6.82 36.28 2.79
N ARG A 468 7.50 37.41 2.92
CA ARG A 468 8.37 37.74 4.06
C ARG A 468 9.39 36.66 4.39
N GLN A 469 9.97 36.08 3.36
CA GLN A 469 11.00 35.07 3.47
C GLN A 469 12.40 35.68 3.66
N ASN A 470 13.36 34.91 4.18
CA ASN A 470 14.77 35.29 4.14
C ASN A 470 15.39 34.99 2.77
N SER A 471 14.95 33.90 2.15
CA SER A 471 15.44 33.42 0.86
C SER A 471 14.47 32.41 0.26
N VAL A 472 14.62 32.10 -1.00
CA VAL A 472 14.01 30.97 -1.68
C VAL A 472 15.12 30.08 -2.24
N LEU A 473 14.92 28.77 -2.24
CA LEU A 473 15.84 27.84 -2.89
C LEU A 473 15.55 27.82 -4.39
N ILE A 474 16.57 28.00 -5.21
CA ILE A 474 16.49 27.89 -6.67
C ILE A 474 17.45 26.78 -7.12
N GLN A 475 16.93 25.82 -7.87
CA GLN A 475 17.72 24.77 -8.52
C GLN A 475 17.72 24.97 -10.03
N GLU A 476 18.86 24.71 -10.65
CA GLU A 476 19.07 24.75 -12.09
C GLU A 476 19.26 23.32 -12.62
N ASN A 477 18.31 22.87 -13.45
CA ASN A 477 18.34 21.54 -14.03
C ASN A 477 18.61 21.67 -15.54
N PRO A 478 19.74 21.20 -16.09
CA PRO A 478 19.94 21.12 -17.52
C PRO A 478 18.81 20.31 -18.17
N THR A 479 18.18 20.86 -19.18
CA THR A 479 17.01 20.23 -19.81
C THR A 479 16.98 20.53 -21.30
N ARG A 480 16.13 19.81 -22.03
CA ARG A 480 15.79 20.09 -23.41
C ARG A 480 14.29 20.33 -23.51
N THR A 481 13.91 21.51 -23.98
CA THR A 481 12.51 21.92 -24.08
C THR A 481 12.07 21.99 -25.55
N GLU A 482 10.92 21.39 -25.85
CA GLU A 482 10.28 21.44 -27.16
C GLU A 482 8.80 21.83 -27.00
N PHE A 483 8.34 22.78 -27.80
CA PHE A 483 6.90 23.07 -27.94
C PHE A 483 6.36 22.29 -29.12
N TYR A 484 5.82 21.10 -28.86
CA TYR A 484 5.27 20.25 -29.92
C TYR A 484 3.86 20.74 -30.34
N SER A 485 3.69 20.95 -31.63
CA SER A 485 2.36 21.18 -32.22
C SER A 485 2.14 20.14 -33.32
N PRO A 486 1.09 19.30 -33.25
CA PRO A 486 0.81 18.35 -34.32
C PRO A 486 0.56 19.07 -35.63
N ALA A 487 1.07 18.54 -36.71
CA ALA A 487 0.76 19.04 -38.07
C ALA A 487 -0.73 18.82 -38.35
N ASN A 488 -1.44 19.90 -38.76
CA ASN A 488 -2.85 19.88 -39.17
C ASN A 488 -3.07 19.03 -40.41
#